data_9e69156ee4ddcdafddf931ceb7a9aeae
#
_entry.id   9e69156ee4ddcdafddf931ceb7a9aeae
#
_cell.length_a   1.000
_cell.length_b   1.000
_cell.length_c   1.000
_cell.angle_alpha   90.00
_cell.angle_beta   90.00
_cell.angle_gamma   90.00
#
_symmetry.space_group_name_H-M   'P 1'
#
loop_
_entity.id
_entity.type
_entity.pdbx_description
1 polymer ?
#
loop_
_entity_poly.entity_id
_entity_poly.type
_entity_poly.pdbx_seq_one_letter_code
_entity_poly.pdbx_strand_id
1 'polypeptide(L)'
;MRKFLLLTICALLVRFASGQSFEVVALQDTYRGLIGETIKAPIRFKNTSDKPITLIIRKIDSQIGSTQKNFFCVGENCLEQKVEDYIIKVEPGQTLSSLQVALEAGLVPGISSVHYLAFSRSNPSHTVEFRVNFAVDEKPEKQDLYSSRFITIHDVYPNPVTDNNAYIDYSMLSEQVKAKIIMHNLLGNPVGLYPLSSAENRVRLRTDELSAGIYFITLYLENESVMTRKLIVKK
;
A
#
# COMPACT_ATOMS: atom_id res chain seq x y z
N MET A 1 60.49 34.41 16.33
CA MET A 1 60.40 32.93 16.26
C MET A 1 59.16 32.34 16.93
N ARG A 2 58.66 32.92 18.04
CA ARG A 2 57.47 32.37 18.76
C ARG A 2 56.10 32.52 17.98
N LYS A 3 55.97 33.50 17.07
CA LYS A 3 54.76 33.71 16.28
C LYS A 3 54.71 32.80 15.04
N PHE A 4 55.85 32.34 14.54
CA PHE A 4 55.91 31.39 13.39
C PHE A 4 55.56 29.95 13.83
N LEU A 5 55.86 29.59 15.09
CA LEU A 5 55.55 28.26 15.62
C LEU A 5 54.06 28.06 15.86
N LEU A 6 53.31 29.13 16.17
CA LEU A 6 51.85 29.08 16.35
C LEU A 6 51.08 28.93 15.03
N LEU A 7 51.60 29.46 13.93
CA LEU A 7 51.01 29.33 12.58
C LEU A 7 51.19 27.92 12.01
N THR A 8 52.31 27.24 12.32
CA THR A 8 52.55 25.86 11.89
C THR A 8 51.73 24.83 12.65
N ILE A 9 51.42 25.09 13.90
CA ILE A 9 50.54 24.20 14.69
C ILE A 9 49.06 24.33 14.26
N CYS A 10 48.60 25.51 13.81
CA CYS A 10 47.24 25.70 13.30
C CYS A 10 47.02 25.03 11.95
N ALA A 11 48.08 24.91 11.11
CA ALA A 11 47.99 24.25 9.80
C ALA A 11 47.94 22.71 9.89
N LEU A 12 48.33 22.11 11.00
CA LEU A 12 48.29 20.64 11.23
C LEU A 12 46.99 20.11 11.79
N LEU A 13 45.99 20.98 12.06
CA LEU A 13 44.67 20.61 12.56
C LEU A 13 43.60 20.58 11.43
N VAL A 14 43.99 20.40 10.18
CA VAL A 14 43.06 19.96 9.15
C VAL A 14 42.68 18.54 9.49
N ARG A 15 41.70 18.41 10.39
CA ARG A 15 41.00 17.15 10.59
C ARG A 15 40.40 16.80 9.24
N PHE A 16 40.84 15.71 8.65
CA PHE A 16 40.08 15.03 7.63
C PHE A 16 38.73 14.66 8.31
N ALA A 17 37.74 15.52 8.20
CA ALA A 17 36.38 15.14 8.42
C ALA A 17 36.11 14.07 7.38
N SER A 18 36.20 12.80 7.75
CA SER A 18 35.75 11.68 6.94
C SER A 18 34.24 11.89 6.81
N GLY A 19 33.81 12.66 5.79
CA GLY A 19 32.43 12.86 5.46
C GLY A 19 31.80 11.49 5.21
N GLN A 20 30.55 11.35 5.57
CA GLN A 20 29.77 10.15 5.27
C GLN A 20 29.82 9.93 3.75
N SER A 21 30.20 8.73 3.31
CA SER A 21 30.27 8.40 1.88
C SER A 21 28.90 8.25 1.23
N PHE A 22 27.84 8.13 2.03
CA PHE A 22 26.44 8.05 1.59
C PHE A 22 25.50 8.51 2.70
N GLU A 23 24.29 8.86 2.31
CA GLU A 23 23.19 9.22 3.22
C GLU A 23 21.89 8.48 2.83
N VAL A 24 21.05 8.23 3.82
CA VAL A 24 19.67 7.74 3.59
C VAL A 24 18.77 8.96 3.40
N VAL A 25 18.12 9.04 2.25
CA VAL A 25 17.26 10.16 1.87
C VAL A 25 15.81 9.71 1.91
N ALA A 26 14.96 10.43 2.65
CA ALA A 26 13.51 10.24 2.68
C ALA A 26 13.03 8.81 3.02
N LEU A 27 13.12 8.45 4.29
CA LEU A 27 12.43 7.30 4.85
C LEU A 27 11.18 7.81 5.59
N GLN A 28 10.03 7.16 5.40
CA GLN A 28 8.83 7.45 6.18
C GLN A 28 8.87 6.69 7.51
N ASP A 29 8.24 7.22 8.55
CA ASP A 29 8.19 6.55 9.85
C ASP A 29 7.42 5.23 9.80
N THR A 30 6.35 5.17 8.99
CA THR A 30 5.51 3.98 8.89
C THR A 30 4.84 3.90 7.52
N TYR A 31 4.89 2.73 6.90
CA TYR A 31 4.18 2.39 5.67
C TYR A 31 2.93 1.58 6.00
N ARG A 32 1.80 1.88 5.36
CA ARG A 32 0.50 1.26 5.67
C ARG A 32 -0.04 0.44 4.52
N GLY A 33 -0.77 -0.62 4.85
CA GLY A 33 -1.53 -1.46 3.92
C GLY A 33 -2.46 -2.40 4.67
N LEU A 34 -3.22 -3.18 3.92
CA LEU A 34 -4.24 -4.08 4.48
C LEU A 34 -3.71 -5.52 4.59
N ILE A 35 -4.35 -6.33 5.45
CA ILE A 35 -4.09 -7.77 5.52
C ILE A 35 -4.17 -8.41 4.12
N GLY A 36 -3.21 -9.31 3.82
CA GLY A 36 -3.09 -10.00 2.53
C GLY A 36 -2.50 -9.16 1.40
N GLU A 37 -2.11 -7.90 1.63
CA GLU A 37 -1.42 -7.05 0.65
C GLU A 37 0.10 -7.14 0.78
N THR A 38 0.79 -6.64 -0.23
CA THR A 38 2.23 -6.40 -0.17
C THR A 38 2.49 -4.91 -0.01
N ILE A 39 3.02 -4.52 1.15
CA ILE A 39 3.33 -3.13 1.47
C ILE A 39 4.77 -2.86 1.04
N LYS A 40 4.96 -1.90 0.13
CA LYS A 40 6.28 -1.51 -0.40
C LYS A 40 6.75 -0.21 0.25
N ALA A 41 7.97 -0.23 0.77
CA ALA A 41 8.65 0.91 1.41
C ALA A 41 9.87 1.29 0.56
N PRO A 42 9.80 2.35 -0.26
CA PRO A 42 10.94 2.82 -1.03
C PRO A 42 12.03 3.37 -0.11
N ILE A 43 13.27 2.97 -0.35
CA ILE A 43 14.45 3.46 0.36
C ILE A 43 15.36 4.15 -0.63
N ARG A 44 15.80 5.34 -0.30
CA ARG A 44 16.69 6.12 -1.16
C ARG A 44 18.03 6.32 -0.48
N PHE A 45 19.11 5.98 -1.19
CA PHE A 45 20.47 6.24 -0.77
C PHE A 45 21.14 7.17 -1.77
N LYS A 46 21.84 8.18 -1.29
CA LYS A 46 22.64 9.08 -2.11
C LYS A 46 24.10 8.87 -1.82
N ASN A 47 24.91 8.65 -2.84
CA ASN A 47 26.35 8.67 -2.71
C ASN A 47 26.83 10.13 -2.63
N THR A 48 27.33 10.51 -1.45
CA THR A 48 27.82 11.87 -1.18
C THR A 48 29.32 12.01 -1.41
N SER A 49 30.01 10.91 -1.78
CA SER A 49 31.44 10.90 -2.05
C SER A 49 31.75 11.22 -3.52
N ASP A 50 33.00 11.49 -3.79
CA ASP A 50 33.56 11.76 -5.14
C ASP A 50 33.94 10.50 -5.92
N LYS A 51 33.70 9.31 -5.34
CA LYS A 51 34.04 7.99 -5.91
C LYS A 51 32.82 7.07 -5.94
N PRO A 52 32.79 6.11 -6.88
CA PRO A 52 31.80 5.04 -6.84
C PRO A 52 31.92 4.23 -5.55
N ILE A 53 30.80 3.92 -4.91
CA ILE A 53 30.77 3.06 -3.73
C ILE A 53 29.98 1.77 -4.02
N THR A 54 30.38 0.68 -3.41
CA THR A 54 29.57 -0.54 -3.33
C THR A 54 28.84 -0.51 -2.00
N LEU A 55 27.55 -0.22 -2.04
CA LEU A 55 26.67 -0.17 -0.88
C LEU A 55 26.14 -1.57 -0.58
N ILE A 56 26.19 -1.97 0.66
CA ILE A 56 25.62 -3.20 1.18
C ILE A 56 24.53 -2.81 2.16
N ILE A 57 23.31 -3.28 1.92
CA ILE A 57 22.16 -3.11 2.82
C ILE A 57 21.85 -4.49 3.38
N ARG A 58 22.03 -4.63 4.70
CA ARG A 58 21.85 -5.89 5.43
C ARG A 58 20.61 -5.84 6.29
N LYS A 59 19.78 -6.86 6.22
CA LYS A 59 18.72 -7.09 7.19
C LYS A 59 19.33 -7.68 8.47
N ILE A 60 19.14 -6.99 9.61
CA ILE A 60 19.74 -7.39 10.90
C ILE A 60 18.72 -8.18 11.72
N ASP A 61 17.52 -7.63 11.90
CA ASP A 61 16.47 -8.18 12.73
C ASP A 61 15.10 -7.84 12.17
N SER A 62 14.13 -8.70 12.44
CA SER A 62 12.75 -8.50 11.99
C SER A 62 11.77 -8.91 13.08
N GLN A 63 10.95 -7.95 13.50
CA GLN A 63 9.81 -8.15 14.39
C GLN A 63 8.55 -8.17 13.52
N ILE A 64 8.31 -9.29 12.86
CA ILE A 64 7.19 -9.51 11.97
C ILE A 64 6.37 -10.72 12.42
N GLY A 65 5.09 -10.75 12.07
CA GLY A 65 4.20 -11.88 12.38
C GLY A 65 4.62 -13.17 11.66
N SER A 66 4.26 -14.32 12.22
CA SER A 66 4.64 -15.64 11.69
C SER A 66 4.13 -15.91 10.26
N THR A 67 3.07 -15.23 9.83
CA THR A 67 2.52 -15.33 8.47
C THR A 67 3.04 -14.25 7.53
N GLN A 68 3.88 -13.35 8.03
CA GLN A 68 4.45 -12.24 7.27
C GLN A 68 5.80 -12.62 6.68
N LYS A 69 6.15 -11.99 5.55
CA LYS A 69 7.46 -12.15 4.92
C LYS A 69 7.99 -10.80 4.47
N ASN A 70 9.29 -10.61 4.63
CA ASN A 70 9.99 -9.39 4.23
C ASN A 70 11.00 -9.66 3.13
N PHE A 71 11.05 -8.78 2.11
CA PHE A 71 11.89 -8.92 0.92
C PHE A 71 12.60 -7.61 0.58
N PHE A 72 13.72 -7.73 -0.14
CA PHE A 72 14.24 -6.65 -0.97
C PHE A 72 13.58 -6.70 -2.34
N CYS A 73 13.17 -5.55 -2.88
CA CYS A 73 12.59 -5.46 -4.21
C CYS A 73 13.29 -4.37 -5.04
N VAL A 74 13.41 -4.59 -6.35
CA VAL A 74 13.93 -3.62 -7.31
C VAL A 74 12.85 -3.40 -8.36
N GLY A 75 12.19 -2.25 -8.31
CA GLY A 75 10.97 -2.02 -9.08
C GLY A 75 9.88 -3.02 -8.70
N GLU A 76 9.39 -3.79 -9.68
CA GLU A 76 8.35 -4.81 -9.43
C GLU A 76 8.91 -6.18 -9.04
N ASN A 77 10.21 -6.40 -9.16
CA ASN A 77 10.82 -7.69 -8.89
C ASN A 77 11.32 -7.76 -7.45
N CYS A 78 10.83 -8.74 -6.69
CA CYS A 78 11.29 -9.00 -5.33
C CYS A 78 12.23 -10.21 -5.30
N LEU A 79 13.26 -10.12 -4.47
CA LEU A 79 14.22 -11.19 -4.22
C LEU A 79 13.61 -12.23 -3.27
N GLU A 80 14.24 -13.40 -3.15
CA GLU A 80 13.80 -14.42 -2.22
C GLU A 80 13.91 -13.94 -0.75
N GLN A 81 13.00 -14.39 0.11
CA GLN A 81 12.95 -14.00 1.53
C GLN A 81 14.25 -14.25 2.29
N LYS A 82 15.00 -15.29 1.90
CA LYS A 82 16.27 -15.67 2.52
C LYS A 82 17.43 -14.72 2.23
N VAL A 83 17.25 -13.77 1.28
CA VAL A 83 18.30 -12.79 0.95
C VAL A 83 18.40 -11.78 2.09
N GLU A 84 19.51 -11.82 2.80
CA GLU A 84 19.78 -10.90 3.92
C GLU A 84 20.55 -9.65 3.49
N ASP A 85 21.37 -9.75 2.45
CA ASP A 85 22.21 -8.67 1.94
C ASP A 85 21.77 -8.26 0.53
N TYR A 86 21.50 -6.97 0.34
CA TYR A 86 21.34 -6.36 -0.98
C TYR A 86 22.58 -5.53 -1.30
N ILE A 87 23.24 -5.82 -2.42
CA ILE A 87 24.51 -5.21 -2.81
C ILE A 87 24.33 -4.46 -4.12
N ILE A 88 24.75 -3.19 -4.16
CA ILE A 88 24.64 -2.35 -5.35
C ILE A 88 25.78 -1.36 -5.45
N LYS A 89 26.21 -1.05 -6.69
CA LYS A 89 27.14 0.01 -6.98
C LYS A 89 26.39 1.32 -7.19
N VAL A 90 26.84 2.40 -6.54
CA VAL A 90 26.24 3.74 -6.64
C VAL A 90 27.32 4.73 -7.07
N GLU A 91 27.11 5.38 -8.21
CA GLU A 91 28.07 6.33 -8.77
C GLU A 91 28.11 7.64 -7.96
N PRO A 92 29.19 8.45 -8.06
CA PRO A 92 29.30 9.73 -7.34
C PRO A 92 28.09 10.63 -7.57
N GLY A 93 27.50 11.15 -6.49
CA GLY A 93 26.32 12.02 -6.53
C GLY A 93 25.01 11.34 -6.94
N GLN A 94 25.04 10.07 -7.33
CA GLN A 94 23.85 9.32 -7.72
C GLN A 94 22.97 9.06 -6.51
N THR A 95 21.64 9.16 -6.72
CA THR A 95 20.63 8.69 -5.78
C THR A 95 20.03 7.38 -6.27
N LEU A 96 20.21 6.32 -5.49
CA LEU A 96 19.54 5.04 -5.71
C LEU A 96 18.08 5.19 -5.27
N SER A 97 17.14 5.06 -6.21
CA SER A 97 15.70 5.20 -5.96
C SER A 97 14.88 3.96 -6.31
N SER A 98 15.52 2.94 -6.91
CA SER A 98 14.84 1.71 -7.36
C SER A 98 14.68 0.66 -6.25
N LEU A 99 15.41 0.80 -5.14
CA LEU A 99 15.35 -0.14 -4.03
C LEU A 99 14.11 0.11 -3.16
N GLN A 100 13.41 -0.95 -2.87
CA GLN A 100 12.31 -0.99 -1.92
C GLN A 100 12.51 -2.17 -0.97
N VAL A 101 12.04 -2.05 0.26
CA VAL A 101 11.78 -3.23 1.09
C VAL A 101 10.28 -3.45 1.12
N ALA A 102 9.86 -4.69 1.04
CA ALA A 102 8.46 -5.05 0.99
C ALA A 102 8.09 -5.98 2.13
N LEU A 103 6.90 -5.82 2.67
CA LEU A 103 6.28 -6.74 3.63
C LEU A 103 5.04 -7.35 3.00
N GLU A 104 5.01 -8.69 2.86
CA GLU A 104 3.78 -9.44 2.66
C GLU A 104 3.03 -9.44 3.99
N ALA A 105 1.88 -8.74 4.04
CA ALA A 105 1.25 -8.33 5.29
C ALA A 105 0.68 -9.48 6.14
N GLY A 106 0.54 -10.69 5.55
CA GLY A 106 -0.02 -11.84 6.27
C GLY A 106 -1.50 -11.69 6.58
N LEU A 107 -1.95 -12.38 7.62
CA LEU A 107 -3.37 -12.53 7.94
C LEU A 107 -3.79 -11.81 9.24
N VAL A 108 -2.85 -11.17 9.95
CA VAL A 108 -3.11 -10.56 11.25
C VAL A 108 -2.72 -9.08 11.20
N PRO A 109 -3.62 -8.18 11.60
CA PRO A 109 -3.32 -6.75 11.68
C PRO A 109 -2.32 -6.47 12.80
N GLY A 110 -1.63 -5.33 12.71
CA GLY A 110 -0.67 -4.91 13.72
C GLY A 110 0.50 -4.13 13.15
N ILE A 111 1.46 -3.84 14.00
CA ILE A 111 2.69 -3.14 13.61
C ILE A 111 3.83 -4.15 13.51
N SER A 112 4.53 -4.11 12.40
CA SER A 112 5.71 -4.92 12.11
C SER A 112 6.90 -3.99 11.85
N SER A 113 8.10 -4.42 12.22
CA SER A 113 9.30 -3.62 12.10
C SER A 113 10.46 -4.48 11.59
N VAL A 114 11.22 -3.94 10.64
CA VAL A 114 12.43 -4.58 10.14
C VAL A 114 13.60 -3.61 10.25
N HIS A 115 14.69 -4.08 10.80
CA HIS A 115 15.90 -3.31 11.09
C HIS A 115 16.98 -3.63 10.07
N TYR A 116 17.56 -2.60 9.49
CA TYR A 116 18.57 -2.68 8.45
C TYR A 116 19.83 -1.91 8.82
N LEU A 117 20.95 -2.41 8.33
CA LEU A 117 22.26 -1.78 8.39
C LEU A 117 22.75 -1.51 6.97
N ALA A 118 23.09 -0.28 6.66
CA ALA A 118 23.74 0.08 5.40
C ALA A 118 25.20 0.48 5.66
N PHE A 119 26.11 0.00 4.81
CA PHE A 119 27.54 0.34 4.87
C PHE A 119 28.19 0.22 3.50
N SER A 120 29.28 0.96 3.30
CA SER A 120 30.10 0.81 2.11
C SER A 120 31.10 -0.33 2.27
N ARG A 121 31.26 -1.14 1.23
CA ARG A 121 32.28 -2.23 1.24
C ARG A 121 33.69 -1.70 1.50
N SER A 122 34.02 -0.50 1.00
CA SER A 122 35.35 0.12 1.19
C SER A 122 35.57 0.70 2.60
N ASN A 123 34.49 0.97 3.35
CA ASN A 123 34.55 1.48 4.71
C ASN A 123 33.44 0.86 5.57
N PRO A 124 33.60 -0.41 5.98
CA PRO A 124 32.58 -1.11 6.76
C PRO A 124 32.35 -0.55 8.17
N SER A 125 33.30 0.22 8.71
CA SER A 125 33.19 0.85 10.03
C SER A 125 32.19 2.00 10.05
N HIS A 126 31.87 2.56 8.87
CA HIS A 126 30.91 3.63 8.72
C HIS A 126 29.55 3.05 8.31
N THR A 127 28.70 2.85 9.31
CA THR A 127 27.39 2.22 9.17
C THR A 127 26.27 3.22 9.41
N VAL A 128 25.16 3.04 8.72
CA VAL A 128 23.90 3.74 8.95
C VAL A 128 22.84 2.72 9.28
N GLU A 129 22.33 2.76 10.48
CA GLU A 129 21.20 1.93 10.89
C GLU A 129 19.89 2.66 10.65
N PHE A 130 18.90 1.94 10.16
CA PHE A 130 17.55 2.46 9.98
C PHE A 130 16.52 1.36 10.16
N ARG A 131 15.33 1.78 10.55
CA ARG A 131 14.20 0.89 10.76
C ARG A 131 13.07 1.24 9.81
N VAL A 132 12.41 0.22 9.29
CA VAL A 132 11.21 0.37 8.46
C VAL A 132 10.04 -0.25 9.21
N ASN A 133 9.04 0.58 9.52
CA ASN A 133 7.83 0.14 10.20
C ASN A 133 6.70 -0.03 9.17
N PHE A 134 5.92 -1.08 9.36
CA PHE A 134 4.76 -1.41 8.56
C PHE A 134 3.55 -1.52 9.48
N ALA A 135 2.50 -0.76 9.20
CA ALA A 135 1.22 -0.91 9.86
C ALA A 135 0.28 -1.69 8.93
N VAL A 136 -0.09 -2.87 9.38
CA VAL A 136 -1.04 -3.74 8.70
C VAL A 136 -2.40 -3.52 9.32
N ASP A 137 -3.30 -2.92 8.57
CA ASP A 137 -4.65 -2.63 9.01
C ASP A 137 -5.62 -3.75 8.56
N GLU A 138 -6.70 -3.93 9.30
CA GLU A 138 -7.78 -4.82 8.88
C GLU A 138 -8.44 -4.27 7.61
N LYS A 139 -8.89 -5.18 6.75
CA LYS A 139 -9.79 -4.75 5.68
C LYS A 139 -11.04 -4.21 6.34
N PRO A 140 -11.51 -3.00 5.95
CA PRO A 140 -12.76 -2.50 6.48
C PRO A 140 -13.84 -3.55 6.22
N GLU A 141 -14.52 -3.99 7.28
CA GLU A 141 -15.68 -4.84 7.13
C GLU A 141 -16.65 -4.14 6.18
N LYS A 142 -17.06 -4.86 5.14
CA LYS A 142 -18.13 -4.37 4.27
C LYS A 142 -19.35 -4.20 5.12
N GLN A 143 -19.77 -2.97 5.34
CA GLN A 143 -20.96 -2.68 6.12
C GLN A 143 -22.15 -3.31 5.41
N ASP A 144 -22.86 -4.18 6.13
CA ASP A 144 -24.12 -4.74 5.64
C ASP A 144 -25.11 -3.59 5.51
N LEU A 145 -25.53 -3.31 4.29
CA LEU A 145 -26.56 -2.32 4.03
C LEU A 145 -27.95 -2.86 4.40
N TYR A 146 -28.14 -4.14 4.19
CA TYR A 146 -29.34 -4.88 4.55
C TYR A 146 -28.98 -6.35 4.82
N SER A 147 -29.52 -6.92 5.88
CA SER A 147 -29.36 -8.34 6.20
C SER A 147 -30.68 -8.92 6.67
N SER A 148 -31.02 -10.09 6.16
CA SER A 148 -32.19 -10.88 6.53
C SER A 148 -31.83 -12.36 6.48
N ARG A 149 -32.80 -13.23 6.86
CA ARG A 149 -32.62 -14.69 6.72
C ARG A 149 -32.49 -15.17 5.26
N PHE A 150 -32.75 -14.33 4.29
CA PHE A 150 -32.77 -14.70 2.87
C PHE A 150 -31.55 -14.17 2.11
N ILE A 151 -31.07 -12.97 2.44
CA ILE A 151 -30.02 -12.28 1.75
C ILE A 151 -29.28 -11.30 2.67
N THR A 152 -27.98 -11.21 2.50
CA THR A 152 -27.16 -10.09 2.99
C THR A 152 -26.63 -9.31 1.79
N ILE A 153 -26.74 -7.99 1.82
CA ILE A 153 -26.27 -7.09 0.75
C ILE A 153 -25.42 -5.97 1.33
N HIS A 154 -24.29 -5.71 0.69
CA HIS A 154 -23.35 -4.67 1.07
C HIS A 154 -23.59 -3.36 0.31
N ASP A 155 -22.93 -2.29 0.72
CA ASP A 155 -23.10 -1.00 0.05
C ASP A 155 -22.56 -1.02 -1.39
N VAL A 156 -23.13 -0.17 -2.24
CA VAL A 156 -22.70 0.01 -3.63
C VAL A 156 -21.35 0.71 -3.71
N TYR A 157 -20.48 0.22 -4.57
CA TYR A 157 -19.16 0.81 -4.78
C TYR A 157 -18.68 0.68 -6.24
N PRO A 158 -17.85 1.64 -6.71
CA PRO A 158 -17.61 2.93 -6.09
C PRO A 158 -18.87 3.81 -6.06
N ASN A 159 -18.99 4.65 -5.05
CA ASN A 159 -20.04 5.66 -4.97
C ASN A 159 -19.44 6.97 -4.41
N PRO A 160 -19.19 7.99 -5.22
CA PRO A 160 -19.63 8.20 -6.60
C PRO A 160 -18.98 7.27 -7.63
N VAL A 161 -19.73 6.95 -8.68
CA VAL A 161 -19.24 6.22 -9.87
C VAL A 161 -18.57 7.20 -10.81
N THR A 162 -17.29 6.97 -11.11
CA THR A 162 -16.51 7.73 -12.11
C THR A 162 -16.26 6.94 -13.38
N ASP A 163 -16.29 5.62 -13.25
CA ASP A 163 -16.20 4.67 -14.35
C ASP A 163 -17.61 4.21 -14.79
N ASN A 164 -17.70 3.43 -15.82
CA ASN A 164 -19.00 3.02 -16.38
C ASN A 164 -19.73 1.94 -15.58
N ASN A 165 -19.25 1.60 -14.36
CA ASN A 165 -19.81 0.51 -13.58
C ASN A 165 -19.76 0.80 -12.07
N ALA A 166 -20.81 0.37 -11.39
CA ALA A 166 -20.82 0.16 -9.95
C ALA A 166 -21.07 -1.31 -9.63
N TYR A 167 -20.75 -1.71 -8.41
CA TYR A 167 -20.87 -3.09 -7.97
C TYR A 167 -21.58 -3.14 -6.62
N ILE A 168 -22.34 -4.22 -6.41
CA ILE A 168 -22.89 -4.55 -5.11
C ILE A 168 -22.55 -6.00 -4.85
N ASP A 169 -21.88 -6.26 -3.72
CA ASP A 169 -21.63 -7.61 -3.25
C ASP A 169 -22.82 -8.06 -2.41
N TYR A 170 -23.19 -9.32 -2.54
CA TYR A 170 -24.30 -9.90 -1.82
C TYR A 170 -24.09 -11.40 -1.55
N SER A 171 -24.83 -11.94 -0.62
CA SER A 171 -24.89 -13.37 -0.33
C SER A 171 -26.35 -13.80 -0.24
N MET A 172 -26.81 -14.67 -1.14
CA MET A 172 -28.10 -15.30 -1.05
C MET A 172 -28.02 -16.45 -0.03
N LEU A 173 -28.81 -16.37 1.04
CA LEU A 173 -28.87 -17.37 2.11
C LEU A 173 -29.97 -18.39 1.86
N SER A 174 -30.87 -18.14 0.91
CA SER A 174 -31.98 -19.03 0.53
C SER A 174 -32.30 -18.84 -0.95
N GLU A 175 -32.52 -19.95 -1.65
CA GLU A 175 -33.00 -19.98 -3.03
C GLU A 175 -34.53 -19.85 -3.16
N GLN A 176 -35.24 -19.86 -2.05
CA GLN A 176 -36.69 -19.83 -2.03
C GLN A 176 -37.27 -18.45 -2.32
N VAL A 177 -36.45 -17.41 -2.33
CA VAL A 177 -36.89 -16.03 -2.50
C VAL A 177 -36.25 -15.44 -3.76
N LYS A 178 -37.06 -14.86 -4.62
CA LYS A 178 -36.60 -14.11 -5.80
C LYS A 178 -36.14 -12.73 -5.36
N ALA A 179 -34.88 -12.44 -5.56
CA ALA A 179 -34.29 -11.16 -5.28
C ALA A 179 -33.87 -10.42 -6.56
N LYS A 180 -34.11 -9.12 -6.60
CA LYS A 180 -33.69 -8.25 -7.72
C LYS A 180 -33.35 -6.86 -7.23
N ILE A 181 -32.44 -6.21 -7.93
CA ILE A 181 -32.16 -4.78 -7.78
C ILE A 181 -32.80 -4.03 -8.96
N ILE A 182 -33.51 -2.94 -8.64
CA ILE A 182 -34.00 -1.99 -9.64
C ILE A 182 -33.33 -0.66 -9.39
N MET A 183 -32.75 -0.09 -10.44
CA MET A 183 -32.19 1.26 -10.41
C MET A 183 -33.19 2.24 -11.00
N HIS A 184 -33.45 3.35 -10.31
CA HIS A 184 -34.40 4.37 -10.69
C HIS A 184 -33.68 5.72 -10.84
N ASN A 185 -34.19 6.56 -11.74
CA ASN A 185 -33.80 7.95 -11.79
C ASN A 185 -34.52 8.79 -10.70
N LEU A 186 -34.24 10.09 -10.61
CA LEU A 186 -34.87 11.02 -9.65
C LEU A 186 -36.40 11.11 -9.76
N LEU A 187 -36.97 10.81 -10.93
CA LEU A 187 -38.42 10.81 -11.16
C LEU A 187 -39.08 9.48 -10.81
N GLY A 188 -38.30 8.50 -10.33
CA GLY A 188 -38.77 7.16 -9.99
C GLY A 188 -38.92 6.22 -11.19
N ASN A 189 -38.52 6.63 -12.40
CA ASN A 189 -38.55 5.74 -13.55
C ASN A 189 -37.43 4.71 -13.47
N PRO A 190 -37.71 3.41 -13.71
CA PRO A 190 -36.68 2.39 -13.75
C PRO A 190 -35.76 2.59 -14.95
N VAL A 191 -34.44 2.56 -14.68
CA VAL A 191 -33.36 2.69 -15.68
C VAL A 191 -32.46 1.44 -15.75
N GLY A 192 -32.67 0.49 -14.85
CA GLY A 192 -31.95 -0.78 -14.86
C GLY A 192 -32.63 -1.82 -13.94
N LEU A 193 -32.58 -3.09 -14.36
CA LEU A 193 -33.09 -4.23 -13.59
C LEU A 193 -32.04 -5.33 -13.58
N TYR A 194 -31.72 -5.80 -12.38
CA TYR A 194 -30.64 -6.75 -12.12
C TYR A 194 -31.15 -7.88 -11.21
N PRO A 195 -31.47 -9.06 -11.77
CA PRO A 195 -31.82 -10.22 -10.97
C PRO A 195 -30.60 -10.67 -10.14
N LEU A 196 -30.84 -11.13 -8.92
CA LEU A 196 -29.81 -11.71 -8.06
C LEU A 196 -29.97 -13.23 -8.03
N SER A 197 -28.83 -13.94 -8.02
CA SER A 197 -28.77 -15.40 -8.05
C SER A 197 -27.87 -15.93 -6.96
N SER A 198 -28.15 -17.11 -6.42
CA SER A 198 -27.29 -17.81 -5.44
C SER A 198 -25.97 -18.30 -6.07
N ALA A 199 -25.89 -18.39 -7.40
CA ALA A 199 -24.68 -18.75 -8.11
C ALA A 199 -23.64 -17.62 -8.19
N GLU A 200 -24.06 -16.40 -7.88
CA GLU A 200 -23.21 -15.20 -7.93
C GLU A 200 -23.18 -14.51 -6.55
N ASN A 201 -22.10 -13.83 -6.28
CA ASN A 201 -21.92 -13.04 -5.06
C ASN A 201 -21.72 -11.54 -5.31
N ARG A 202 -21.84 -11.13 -6.58
CA ARG A 202 -21.66 -9.73 -7.02
C ARG A 202 -22.55 -9.44 -8.21
N VAL A 203 -23.22 -8.30 -8.17
CA VAL A 203 -23.94 -7.75 -9.32
C VAL A 203 -23.26 -6.50 -9.81
N ARG A 204 -23.14 -6.39 -11.15
CA ARG A 204 -22.61 -5.23 -11.85
C ARG A 204 -23.75 -4.34 -12.31
N LEU A 205 -23.74 -3.09 -11.87
CA LEU A 205 -24.67 -2.04 -12.29
C LEU A 205 -24.01 -1.21 -13.38
N ARG A 206 -24.56 -1.25 -14.59
CA ARG A 206 -24.05 -0.48 -15.73
C ARG A 206 -24.52 0.96 -15.64
N THR A 207 -23.59 1.91 -15.80
CA THR A 207 -23.85 3.36 -15.76
C THR A 207 -23.38 4.09 -17.01
N ASP A 208 -22.91 3.37 -18.02
CA ASP A 208 -22.38 3.90 -19.29
C ASP A 208 -23.43 4.74 -20.04
N GLU A 209 -24.69 4.33 -20.05
CA GLU A 209 -25.81 5.02 -20.72
C GLU A 209 -26.49 6.07 -19.84
N LEU A 210 -26.09 6.19 -18.56
CA LEU A 210 -26.70 7.13 -17.62
C LEU A 210 -26.02 8.50 -17.69
N SER A 211 -26.79 9.57 -17.56
CA SER A 211 -26.27 10.92 -17.38
C SER A 211 -25.68 11.10 -15.98
N ALA A 212 -24.73 12.04 -15.83
CA ALA A 212 -24.27 12.42 -14.50
C ALA A 212 -25.46 12.89 -13.64
N GLY A 213 -25.55 12.37 -12.41
CA GLY A 213 -26.70 12.67 -11.55
C GLY A 213 -26.86 11.71 -10.38
N ILE A 214 -28.04 11.81 -9.74
CA ILE A 214 -28.43 10.95 -8.61
C ILE A 214 -29.43 9.92 -9.09
N TYR A 215 -29.18 8.68 -8.69
CA TYR A 215 -30.02 7.52 -8.93
C TYR A 215 -30.30 6.83 -7.60
N PHE A 216 -31.33 5.97 -7.58
CA PHE A 216 -31.70 5.16 -6.43
C PHE A 216 -31.67 3.69 -6.82
N ILE A 217 -31.03 2.91 -5.96
CA ILE A 217 -30.93 1.46 -6.10
C ILE A 217 -31.83 0.85 -5.04
N THR A 218 -32.82 0.09 -5.46
CA THR A 218 -33.80 -0.54 -4.56
C THR A 218 -33.71 -2.05 -4.67
N LEU A 219 -33.50 -2.71 -3.52
CA LEU A 219 -33.59 -4.16 -3.41
C LEU A 219 -35.05 -4.56 -3.24
N TYR A 220 -35.48 -5.52 -4.05
CA TYR A 220 -36.77 -6.19 -3.95
C TYR A 220 -36.56 -7.65 -3.58
N LEU A 221 -37.32 -8.10 -2.60
CA LEU A 221 -37.52 -9.54 -2.28
C LEU A 221 -38.92 -9.89 -2.64
N GLU A 222 -39.12 -10.91 -3.48
CA GLU A 222 -40.37 -11.22 -4.16
C GLU A 222 -40.84 -10.00 -5.00
N ASN A 223 -41.69 -9.18 -4.53
CA ASN A 223 -42.10 -7.93 -5.15
C ASN A 223 -42.13 -6.75 -4.17
N GLU A 224 -41.63 -6.98 -2.94
CA GLU A 224 -41.59 -5.96 -1.91
C GLU A 224 -40.23 -5.26 -1.87
N SER A 225 -40.26 -3.92 -1.85
CA SER A 225 -39.05 -3.13 -1.67
C SER A 225 -38.61 -3.19 -0.20
N VAL A 226 -37.40 -3.66 0.05
CA VAL A 226 -36.87 -3.84 1.42
C VAL A 226 -35.77 -2.85 1.77
N MET A 227 -35.11 -2.24 0.76
CA MET A 227 -34.04 -1.30 0.98
C MET A 227 -33.85 -0.41 -0.25
N THR A 228 -33.52 0.87 -0.01
CA THR A 228 -33.14 1.81 -1.08
C THR A 228 -31.86 2.54 -0.71
N ARG A 229 -30.94 2.68 -1.69
CA ARG A 229 -29.67 3.37 -1.55
C ARG A 229 -29.46 4.38 -2.67
N LYS A 230 -28.88 5.53 -2.33
CA LYS A 230 -28.47 6.56 -3.30
C LYS A 230 -27.20 6.16 -4.03
N LEU A 231 -27.20 6.30 -5.35
CA LEU A 231 -26.03 6.19 -6.22
C LEU A 231 -25.76 7.54 -6.89
N ILE A 232 -24.51 7.98 -6.87
CA ILE A 232 -24.08 9.21 -7.55
C ILE A 232 -23.24 8.81 -8.76
N VAL A 233 -23.67 9.22 -9.97
CA VAL A 233 -22.91 9.03 -11.21
C VAL A 233 -22.23 10.36 -11.56
N LYS A 234 -20.91 10.30 -11.73
CA LYS A 234 -20.07 11.40 -12.23
C LYS A 234 -19.49 10.99 -13.58
N LYS A 235 -19.50 11.90 -14.51
CA LYS A 235 -18.83 11.72 -15.83
C LYS A 235 -17.80 12.81 -16.03
#